data_c94d57e7beaf049ab9ad247c368004e2
#
_entry.id   c94d57e7beaf049ab9ad247c368004e2
#
_cell.length_a   1.000
_cell.length_b   1.000
_cell.length_c   1.000
_cell.angle_alpha   90.00
_cell.angle_beta   90.00
_cell.angle_gamma   90.00
#
_symmetry.space_group_name_H-M   'P 1'
#
loop_
_entity.id
_entity.type
_entity.pdbx_description
1 polymer ?
#
loop_
_entity_poly.entity_id
_entity_poly.type
_entity_poly.pdbx_seq_one_letter_code
_entity_poly.pdbx_strand_id
1 'polypeptide(L)'
;MNAKFCFIVLLTIIFSKTIKAQNLDASPAGIMISHSHPKGGWMFNYTYMNMLMKNNLSEIAKISAEEIFTKDYSMAAEKMNMDMHMIMAMYGFTGRFTVMAMASYNVNSMDMQSYAAGHVHGGANSDGSLFHTHESSGFGDVKLWGLFKIGNGEGSSLVLSAGLNIPTGNINVEAGEHALFPGQRQSYMMQLGTGSFDLMPGLTYYKRTGKLSWSTQALLNIRPFENDNGYRQGSDLTFNIWSAYSFSSSFSASLRGELFNGDVISGKDPMISILAEPDANPVNHGGIKGNTYAGFNYYLNKGFLHDTKFGIEFGIPVYQNVNGIQMSTAYSLFATITKSFN
;
A
#
# COMPACT_ATOMS: atom_id res chain seq x y z
N MET A 1 8.97 -33.97 -24.70
CA MET A 1 7.60 -34.38 -25.08
C MET A 1 6.67 -33.21 -24.83
N ASN A 2 6.12 -32.64 -25.92
CA ASN A 2 5.51 -31.31 -25.98
C ASN A 2 4.09 -31.29 -25.36
N ALA A 3 3.79 -30.36 -24.49
CA ALA A 3 2.44 -29.99 -24.15
C ALA A 3 2.21 -28.51 -24.53
N LYS A 4 1.52 -28.32 -25.66
CA LYS A 4 1.07 -27.02 -26.15
C LYS A 4 -0.12 -26.56 -25.31
N PHE A 5 0.04 -25.47 -24.55
CA PHE A 5 -1.07 -24.79 -23.91
C PHE A 5 -1.74 -23.86 -24.95
N CYS A 6 -2.91 -24.25 -25.40
CA CYS A 6 -3.72 -23.50 -26.36
C CYS A 6 -4.63 -22.55 -25.57
N PHE A 7 -4.32 -21.25 -25.56
CA PHE A 7 -5.14 -20.19 -24.97
C PHE A 7 -6.19 -19.81 -26.03
N ILE A 8 -7.43 -20.26 -25.88
CA ILE A 8 -8.56 -19.85 -26.72
C ILE A 8 -9.10 -18.53 -26.16
N VAL A 9 -8.75 -17.41 -26.82
CA VAL A 9 -9.40 -16.12 -26.61
C VAL A 9 -10.68 -16.10 -27.44
N LEU A 10 -11.82 -16.25 -26.78
CA LEU A 10 -13.14 -16.14 -27.42
C LEU A 10 -13.48 -14.64 -27.59
N LEU A 11 -13.25 -14.11 -28.80
CA LEU A 11 -13.56 -12.74 -29.18
C LEU A 11 -15.04 -12.64 -29.57
N THR A 12 -15.93 -12.30 -28.63
CA THR A 12 -17.33 -11.95 -28.93
C THR A 12 -17.43 -10.45 -29.22
N ILE A 13 -17.56 -10.11 -30.52
CA ILE A 13 -17.86 -8.74 -30.96
C ILE A 13 -19.36 -8.51 -30.75
N ILE A 14 -19.70 -7.74 -29.72
CA ILE A 14 -21.08 -7.25 -29.53
C ILE A 14 -21.14 -5.82 -30.04
N PHE A 15 -21.93 -5.62 -31.09
CA PHE A 15 -22.31 -4.31 -31.60
C PHE A 15 -23.06 -3.52 -30.51
N SER A 16 -22.49 -2.44 -30.01
CA SER A 16 -23.11 -1.58 -29.00
C SER A 16 -23.37 -0.20 -29.56
N LYS A 17 -24.64 0.22 -29.44
CA LYS A 17 -25.10 1.59 -29.68
C LYS A 17 -24.24 2.55 -28.85
N THR A 18 -23.83 3.66 -29.46
CA THR A 18 -23.08 4.74 -28.78
C THR A 18 -23.90 5.35 -27.66
N ILE A 19 -23.74 4.85 -26.44
CA ILE A 19 -24.18 5.53 -25.25
C ILE A 19 -23.12 6.62 -25.00
N LYS A 20 -23.54 7.90 -24.89
CA LYS A 20 -22.67 8.96 -24.37
C LYS A 20 -22.17 8.52 -22.98
N ALA A 21 -20.95 8.03 -22.95
CA ALA A 21 -20.35 7.56 -21.72
C ALA A 21 -20.03 8.78 -20.86
N GLN A 22 -20.74 8.93 -19.75
CA GLN A 22 -20.31 9.75 -18.64
C GLN A 22 -18.86 9.32 -18.30
N ASN A 23 -17.96 10.28 -18.04
CA ASN A 23 -16.56 10.00 -17.68
C ASN A 23 -16.51 9.34 -16.30
N LEU A 24 -16.81 8.05 -16.24
CA LEU A 24 -16.70 7.26 -15.02
C LEU A 24 -15.21 6.95 -14.81
N ASP A 25 -14.67 7.40 -13.69
CA ASP A 25 -13.36 6.93 -13.21
C ASP A 25 -13.47 5.48 -12.80
N ALA A 26 -13.08 4.57 -13.71
CA ALA A 26 -13.11 3.13 -13.46
C ALA A 26 -11.82 2.61 -12.79
N SER A 27 -11.03 3.49 -12.18
CA SER A 27 -9.82 3.10 -11.46
C SER A 27 -10.16 2.17 -10.29
N PRO A 28 -9.35 1.12 -10.07
CA PRO A 28 -9.48 0.22 -8.92
C PRO A 28 -9.41 0.96 -7.58
N ALA A 29 -9.95 0.35 -6.52
CA ALA A 29 -10.04 0.95 -5.19
C ALA A 29 -8.66 1.26 -4.57
N GLY A 30 -7.63 0.45 -4.84
CA GLY A 30 -6.27 0.67 -4.36
C GLY A 30 -5.46 1.71 -5.13
N ILE A 31 -6.00 2.32 -6.19
CA ILE A 31 -5.31 3.36 -6.98
C ILE A 31 -5.79 4.75 -6.56
N MET A 32 -4.91 5.54 -5.95
CA MET A 32 -5.23 6.85 -5.41
C MET A 32 -4.94 8.01 -6.36
N ILE A 33 -3.87 7.91 -7.17
CA ILE A 33 -3.37 8.98 -8.05
C ILE A 33 -3.62 8.56 -9.50
N SER A 34 -4.86 8.67 -9.99
CA SER A 34 -5.22 8.15 -11.33
C SER A 34 -5.55 9.24 -12.35
N HIS A 35 -6.05 10.41 -11.91
CA HIS A 35 -6.61 11.42 -12.79
C HIS A 35 -6.52 12.84 -12.22
N SER A 36 -6.74 13.83 -13.07
CA SER A 36 -6.86 15.23 -12.70
C SER A 36 -8.31 15.71 -12.78
N HIS A 37 -8.67 16.70 -11.97
CA HIS A 37 -10.00 17.31 -11.95
C HIS A 37 -10.11 18.54 -12.86
N PRO A 38 -11.32 18.88 -13.35
CA PRO A 38 -11.56 20.14 -14.02
C PRO A 38 -11.36 21.33 -13.06
N LYS A 39 -11.18 22.54 -13.63
CA LYS A 39 -11.03 23.77 -12.82
C LYS A 39 -12.24 23.95 -11.90
N GLY A 40 -11.96 24.15 -10.59
CA GLY A 40 -12.98 24.34 -9.56
C GLY A 40 -13.58 23.04 -9.01
N GLY A 41 -13.32 21.88 -9.64
CA GLY A 41 -13.82 20.60 -9.18
C GLY A 41 -13.12 20.13 -7.89
N TRP A 42 -13.90 19.58 -6.97
CA TRP A 42 -13.45 18.94 -5.74
C TRP A 42 -13.70 17.44 -5.77
N MET A 43 -12.84 16.67 -5.12
CA MET A 43 -13.09 15.28 -4.82
C MET A 43 -12.63 14.97 -3.40
N PHE A 44 -13.48 14.26 -2.67
CA PHE A 44 -13.13 13.68 -1.38
C PHE A 44 -13.21 12.16 -1.48
N ASN A 45 -12.21 11.50 -0.90
CA ASN A 45 -12.14 10.06 -0.87
C ASN A 45 -11.83 9.61 0.55
N TYR A 46 -12.51 8.55 0.96
CA TYR A 46 -12.14 7.74 2.12
C TYR A 46 -11.78 6.34 1.62
N THR A 47 -10.64 5.82 2.05
CA THR A 47 -10.20 4.46 1.76
C THR A 47 -9.86 3.74 3.05
N TYR A 48 -10.47 2.59 3.26
CA TYR A 48 -10.03 1.59 4.22
C TYR A 48 -9.16 0.57 3.49
N MET A 49 -7.99 0.27 4.05
CA MET A 49 -7.12 -0.81 3.63
C MET A 49 -6.88 -1.75 4.79
N ASN A 50 -7.02 -3.05 4.55
CA ASN A 50 -6.57 -4.09 5.47
C ASN A 50 -5.51 -4.95 4.75
N MET A 51 -4.39 -5.19 5.41
CA MET A 51 -3.35 -6.11 4.96
C MET A 51 -3.09 -7.14 6.05
N LEU A 52 -3.20 -8.41 5.67
CA LEU A 52 -2.82 -9.53 6.52
C LEU A 52 -1.49 -10.10 6.06
N MET A 53 -0.55 -10.22 6.99
CA MET A 53 0.70 -10.96 6.78
C MET A 53 0.73 -12.17 7.71
N LYS A 54 1.24 -13.29 7.18
CA LYS A 54 1.39 -14.58 7.91
C LYS A 54 2.61 -15.31 7.40
N ASN A 55 3.25 -16.06 8.30
CA ASN A 55 4.48 -16.78 8.05
C ASN A 55 5.65 -15.83 7.71
N ASN A 56 6.85 -16.37 7.73
CA ASN A 56 8.06 -15.64 7.39
C ASN A 56 8.69 -16.22 6.11
N LEU A 57 9.37 -15.34 5.37
CA LEU A 57 10.19 -15.68 4.22
C LEU A 57 11.64 -15.29 4.51
N SER A 58 12.57 -16.13 4.06
CA SER A 58 13.96 -15.77 3.83
C SER A 58 14.15 -15.78 2.32
N GLU A 59 14.29 -14.60 1.71
CA GLU A 59 14.20 -14.41 0.27
C GLU A 59 12.86 -14.92 -0.29
N ILE A 60 12.85 -16.04 -1.03
CA ILE A 60 11.64 -16.69 -1.58
C ILE A 60 11.17 -17.90 -0.77
N ALA A 61 12.01 -18.41 0.13
CA ALA A 61 11.74 -19.61 0.89
C ALA A 61 11.00 -19.30 2.19
N LYS A 62 10.03 -20.15 2.55
CA LYS A 62 9.41 -20.09 3.88
C LYS A 62 10.43 -20.48 4.93
N ILE A 63 10.42 -19.77 6.05
CA ILE A 63 11.25 -20.04 7.21
C ILE A 63 10.37 -20.12 8.47
N SER A 64 10.62 -21.11 9.32
CA SER A 64 9.87 -21.27 10.57
C SER A 64 10.40 -20.38 11.70
N ALA A 65 9.64 -20.25 12.78
CA ALA A 65 10.09 -19.52 13.97
C ALA A 65 11.34 -20.18 14.59
N GLU A 66 11.40 -21.51 14.64
CA GLU A 66 12.57 -22.24 15.16
C GLU A 66 13.82 -21.94 14.34
N GLU A 67 13.72 -21.89 13.00
CA GLU A 67 14.85 -21.52 12.14
C GLU A 67 15.26 -20.05 12.31
N ILE A 68 14.30 -19.15 12.57
CA ILE A 68 14.59 -17.74 12.91
C ILE A 68 15.39 -17.65 14.20
N PHE A 69 15.01 -18.43 15.22
CA PHE A 69 15.72 -18.46 16.50
C PHE A 69 17.16 -18.99 16.38
N THR A 70 17.45 -19.88 15.43
CA THR A 70 18.84 -20.32 15.15
C THR A 70 19.73 -19.21 14.56
N LYS A 71 19.15 -18.07 14.20
CA LYS A 71 19.86 -16.86 13.70
C LYS A 71 20.00 -15.78 14.76
N ASP A 72 19.93 -16.16 16.04
CA ASP A 72 20.09 -15.31 17.22
C ASP A 72 18.98 -14.26 17.44
N TYR A 73 17.84 -14.39 16.76
CA TYR A 73 16.67 -13.57 17.08
C TYR A 73 15.94 -14.11 18.31
N SER A 74 15.48 -13.19 19.16
CA SER A 74 14.75 -13.52 20.39
C SER A 74 13.26 -13.79 20.14
N MET A 75 12.72 -13.23 19.07
CA MET A 75 11.31 -13.31 18.72
C MET A 75 11.12 -13.52 17.21
N ALA A 76 10.01 -14.15 16.86
CA ALA A 76 9.57 -14.34 15.47
C ALA A 76 8.10 -13.90 15.34
N ALA A 77 7.80 -13.12 14.31
CA ALA A 77 6.44 -12.72 14.02
C ALA A 77 5.66 -13.89 13.39
N GLU A 78 4.47 -14.16 13.91
CA GLU A 78 3.57 -15.20 13.42
C GLU A 78 2.51 -14.65 12.48
N LYS A 79 1.95 -13.50 12.84
CA LYS A 79 0.87 -12.85 12.11
C LYS A 79 0.92 -11.37 12.37
N MET A 80 0.65 -10.57 11.34
CA MET A 80 0.46 -9.13 11.47
C MET A 80 -0.79 -8.70 10.72
N ASN A 81 -1.61 -7.90 11.36
CA ASN A 81 -2.74 -7.22 10.77
C ASN A 81 -2.47 -5.72 10.74
N MET A 82 -2.60 -5.12 9.57
CA MET A 82 -2.46 -3.67 9.37
C MET A 82 -3.78 -3.12 8.84
N ASP A 83 -4.39 -2.23 9.60
CA ASP A 83 -5.57 -1.49 9.18
C ASP A 83 -5.19 -0.02 8.95
N MET A 84 -5.53 0.51 7.78
CA MET A 84 -5.25 1.90 7.43
C MET A 84 -6.51 2.60 6.98
N HIS A 85 -6.84 3.70 7.63
CA HIS A 85 -7.91 4.61 7.28
C HIS A 85 -7.33 5.85 6.62
N MET A 86 -7.62 6.09 5.34
CA MET A 86 -7.07 7.18 4.56
C MET A 86 -8.16 8.16 4.15
N ILE A 87 -7.92 9.44 4.36
CA ILE A 87 -8.76 10.53 3.88
C ILE A 87 -7.96 11.33 2.87
N MET A 88 -8.55 11.58 1.71
CA MET A 88 -7.93 12.32 0.62
C MET A 88 -8.88 13.40 0.11
N ALA A 89 -8.31 14.56 -0.18
CA ALA A 89 -9.00 15.66 -0.86
C ALA A 89 -8.22 16.07 -2.10
N MET A 90 -8.93 16.33 -3.21
CA MET A 90 -8.36 16.84 -4.45
C MET A 90 -9.09 18.10 -4.89
N TYR A 91 -8.36 19.05 -5.48
CA TYR A 91 -8.91 20.27 -6.04
C TYR A 91 -8.28 20.61 -7.38
N GLY A 92 -9.12 20.80 -8.39
CA GLY A 92 -8.72 21.23 -9.72
C GLY A 92 -8.42 22.73 -9.76
N PHE A 93 -7.15 23.12 -9.66
CA PHE A 93 -6.74 24.53 -9.73
C PHE A 93 -6.93 25.11 -11.13
N THR A 94 -6.58 24.31 -12.14
CA THR A 94 -6.79 24.63 -13.55
C THR A 94 -7.35 23.38 -14.26
N GLY A 95 -7.72 23.50 -15.55
CA GLY A 95 -8.11 22.33 -16.34
C GLY A 95 -7.00 21.28 -16.54
N ARG A 96 -5.76 21.58 -16.09
CA ARG A 96 -4.59 20.69 -16.22
C ARG A 96 -3.85 20.42 -14.93
N PHE A 97 -4.05 21.22 -13.90
CA PHE A 97 -3.34 21.12 -12.63
C PHE A 97 -4.30 20.86 -11.47
N THR A 98 -4.09 19.80 -10.75
CA THR A 98 -4.85 19.38 -9.56
C THR A 98 -3.89 19.26 -8.39
N VAL A 99 -4.28 19.73 -7.22
CA VAL A 99 -3.59 19.47 -5.96
C VAL A 99 -4.33 18.39 -5.18
N MET A 100 -3.58 17.59 -4.44
CA MET A 100 -4.11 16.50 -3.62
C MET A 100 -3.41 16.50 -2.26
N ALA A 101 -4.19 16.30 -1.21
CA ALA A 101 -3.70 16.05 0.14
C ALA A 101 -4.28 14.75 0.67
N MET A 102 -3.47 13.99 1.40
CA MET A 102 -3.88 12.73 2.03
C MET A 102 -3.32 12.64 3.44
N ALA A 103 -4.14 12.15 4.36
CA ALA A 103 -3.75 11.76 5.72
C ALA A 103 -4.22 10.34 5.99
N SER A 104 -3.47 9.61 6.82
CA SER A 104 -3.84 8.25 7.23
C SER A 104 -3.85 8.11 8.74
N TYR A 105 -4.70 7.20 9.24
CA TYR A 105 -4.66 6.67 10.60
C TYR A 105 -4.44 5.17 10.50
N ASN A 106 -3.39 4.68 11.15
CA ASN A 106 -2.93 3.30 11.06
C ASN A 106 -3.21 2.58 12.38
N VAL A 107 -3.59 1.32 12.31
CA VAL A 107 -3.72 0.39 13.44
C VAL A 107 -3.00 -0.89 13.06
N ASN A 108 -1.93 -1.19 13.78
CA ASN A 108 -1.10 -2.37 13.53
C ASN A 108 -1.16 -3.28 14.76
N SER A 109 -1.29 -4.57 14.51
CA SER A 109 -1.24 -5.61 15.54
C SER A 109 -0.41 -6.77 15.03
N MET A 110 0.64 -7.14 15.75
CA MET A 110 1.59 -8.18 15.37
C MET A 110 1.73 -9.20 16.49
N ASP A 111 1.30 -10.43 16.21
CA ASP A 111 1.43 -11.59 17.11
C ASP A 111 2.84 -12.16 16.98
N MET A 112 3.53 -12.30 18.10
CA MET A 112 4.91 -12.71 18.22
C MET A 112 5.04 -13.99 19.01
N GLN A 113 5.99 -14.85 18.61
CA GLN A 113 6.46 -15.98 19.38
C GLN A 113 7.86 -15.70 19.93
N SER A 114 8.05 -15.85 21.24
CA SER A 114 9.34 -15.71 21.91
C SER A 114 10.09 -17.04 21.95
N TYR A 115 11.43 -16.97 21.95
CA TYR A 115 12.28 -18.17 22.12
C TYR A 115 12.23 -18.70 23.55
N ALA A 116 11.96 -20.01 23.70
CA ALA A 116 11.70 -20.64 25.00
C ALA A 116 12.93 -20.86 25.90
N ALA A 117 14.16 -20.84 25.36
CA ALA A 117 15.36 -21.18 26.09
C ALA A 117 16.04 -20.00 26.76
N GLY A 118 15.60 -19.65 27.98
CA GLY A 118 16.44 -18.94 28.94
C GLY A 118 16.69 -17.46 28.66
N HIS A 119 16.07 -16.84 27.69
CA HIS A 119 16.19 -15.41 27.50
C HIS A 119 15.12 -14.68 28.32
N VAL A 120 15.59 -14.05 29.37
CA VAL A 120 14.83 -13.10 30.20
C VAL A 120 14.65 -11.82 29.37
N HIS A 121 13.85 -11.89 28.33
CA HIS A 121 13.48 -10.72 27.55
C HIS A 121 11.97 -10.65 27.52
N GLY A 122 11.44 -9.69 28.25
CA GLY A 122 10.04 -9.43 28.41
C GLY A 122 9.33 -10.74 28.72
N GLY A 123 9.15 -11.08 29.95
CA GLY A 123 8.80 -12.42 30.40
C GLY A 123 7.72 -13.08 29.57
N ALA A 124 7.72 -14.38 29.59
CA ALA A 124 6.49 -15.13 29.40
C ALA A 124 5.38 -14.31 30.07
N ASN A 125 4.27 -14.09 29.36
CA ASN A 125 3.10 -13.45 29.96
C ASN A 125 2.91 -14.03 31.37
N SER A 126 2.29 -13.31 32.28
CA SER A 126 2.07 -13.76 33.65
C SER A 126 1.48 -15.17 33.76
N ASP A 127 0.95 -15.71 32.65
CA ASP A 127 0.43 -17.08 32.47
C ASP A 127 1.47 -18.09 31.94
N GLY A 128 2.73 -17.66 31.69
CA GLY A 128 3.79 -18.51 31.11
C GLY A 128 3.73 -18.66 29.57
N SER A 129 2.86 -17.95 28.88
CA SER A 129 2.75 -17.98 27.42
C SER A 129 3.99 -17.37 26.76
N LEU A 130 4.50 -18.05 25.71
CA LEU A 130 5.56 -17.54 24.84
C LEU A 130 5.04 -16.61 23.74
N PHE A 131 3.71 -16.43 23.66
CA PHE A 131 3.07 -15.60 22.66
C PHE A 131 2.63 -14.27 23.27
N HIS A 132 2.88 -13.20 22.57
CA HIS A 132 2.45 -11.85 22.94
C HIS A 132 2.15 -11.03 21.69
N THR A 133 1.47 -9.90 21.85
CA THR A 133 1.07 -9.05 20.72
C THR A 133 1.69 -7.67 20.89
N HIS A 134 2.37 -7.21 19.83
CA HIS A 134 2.79 -5.82 19.67
C HIS A 134 1.68 -5.02 18.96
N GLU A 135 1.37 -3.85 19.49
CA GLU A 135 0.37 -2.98 18.91
C GLU A 135 0.92 -1.56 18.71
N SER A 136 0.48 -0.93 17.63
CA SER A 136 0.71 0.50 17.42
C SER A 136 -0.47 1.12 16.68
N SER A 137 -0.84 2.34 17.06
CA SER A 137 -1.89 3.06 16.35
C SER A 137 -1.67 4.57 16.41
N GLY A 138 -2.10 5.26 15.36
CA GLY A 138 -2.00 6.71 15.28
C GLY A 138 -1.99 7.25 13.86
N PHE A 139 -1.84 8.56 13.76
CA PHE A 139 -1.72 9.23 12.47
C PHE A 139 -0.38 8.91 11.82
N GLY A 140 -0.44 8.61 10.51
CA GLY A 140 0.73 8.48 9.65
C GLY A 140 1.20 9.83 9.12
N ASP A 141 2.11 9.77 8.14
CA ASP A 141 2.61 10.96 7.48
C ASP A 141 1.54 11.58 6.57
N VAL A 142 1.49 12.92 6.55
CA VAL A 142 0.69 13.69 5.61
C VAL A 142 1.40 13.72 4.26
N LYS A 143 0.66 13.47 3.20
CA LYS A 143 1.20 13.46 1.84
C LYS A 143 0.49 14.50 0.98
N LEU A 144 1.26 15.24 0.19
CA LEU A 144 0.78 16.27 -0.74
C LEU A 144 1.24 15.94 -2.15
N TRP A 145 0.38 16.15 -3.16
CA TRP A 145 0.75 15.99 -4.57
C TRP A 145 0.24 17.14 -5.42
N GLY A 146 1.04 17.50 -6.41
CA GLY A 146 0.61 18.19 -7.60
C GLY A 146 0.48 17.22 -8.77
N LEU A 147 -0.66 17.20 -9.46
CA LEU A 147 -0.92 16.38 -10.63
C LEU A 147 -1.05 17.29 -11.84
N PHE A 148 -0.23 17.06 -12.85
CA PHE A 148 -0.21 17.85 -14.08
C PHE A 148 -0.58 16.97 -15.28
N LYS A 149 -1.71 17.27 -15.92
CA LYS A 149 -2.18 16.61 -17.14
C LYS A 149 -1.42 17.15 -18.35
N ILE A 150 -0.56 16.31 -18.95
CA ILE A 150 0.34 16.71 -20.05
C ILE A 150 -0.37 16.67 -21.38
N GLY A 151 -1.24 15.70 -21.64
CA GLY A 151 -1.88 15.49 -22.93
C GLY A 151 -3.37 15.20 -22.82
N ASN A 152 -4.12 15.64 -23.85
CA ASN A 152 -5.52 15.32 -24.07
C ASN A 152 -5.63 14.64 -25.44
N GLY A 153 -5.53 13.30 -25.45
CA GLY A 153 -6.00 12.51 -26.60
C GLY A 153 -7.48 12.17 -26.45
N GLU A 154 -8.14 11.82 -27.53
CA GLU A 154 -9.50 11.31 -27.49
C GLU A 154 -9.54 10.01 -26.65
N GLY A 155 -10.18 10.07 -25.46
CA GLY A 155 -10.23 8.96 -24.51
C GLY A 155 -8.91 8.59 -23.83
N SER A 156 -7.85 9.41 -23.92
CA SER A 156 -6.57 9.15 -23.24
C SER A 156 -6.06 10.35 -22.46
N SER A 157 -5.31 10.09 -21.40
CA SER A 157 -4.63 11.13 -20.63
C SER A 157 -3.29 10.63 -20.10
N LEU A 158 -2.34 11.56 -20.02
CA LEU A 158 -1.05 11.37 -19.37
C LEU A 158 -0.94 12.38 -18.22
N VAL A 159 -0.72 11.89 -17.02
CA VAL A 159 -0.63 12.69 -15.80
C VAL A 159 0.75 12.50 -15.18
N LEU A 160 1.50 13.58 -15.08
CA LEU A 160 2.70 13.66 -14.26
C LEU A 160 2.27 14.04 -12.84
N SER A 161 2.78 13.35 -11.85
CA SER A 161 2.59 13.69 -10.44
C SER A 161 3.93 13.98 -9.77
N ALA A 162 3.92 14.96 -8.86
CA ALA A 162 5.03 15.23 -7.97
C ALA A 162 4.48 15.36 -6.55
N GLY A 163 4.94 14.50 -5.66
CA GLY A 163 4.48 14.43 -4.29
C GLY A 163 5.58 14.72 -3.28
N LEU A 164 5.15 15.12 -2.10
CA LEU A 164 5.97 15.32 -0.91
C LEU A 164 5.32 14.60 0.27
N ASN A 165 6.07 13.74 0.93
CA ASN A 165 5.73 13.20 2.23
C ASN A 165 6.21 14.16 3.32
N ILE A 166 5.33 14.52 4.25
CA ILE A 166 5.62 15.37 5.40
C ILE A 166 5.65 14.46 6.63
N PRO A 167 6.76 14.40 7.39
CA PRO A 167 6.95 13.46 8.47
C PRO A 167 6.16 13.85 9.72
N THR A 168 4.86 13.59 9.70
CA THR A 168 3.94 13.88 10.81
C THR A 168 3.63 12.63 11.65
N GLY A 169 3.93 11.44 11.14
CA GLY A 169 3.73 10.18 11.84
C GLY A 169 4.77 9.97 12.94
N ASN A 170 4.34 9.31 14.01
CA ASN A 170 5.22 9.00 15.14
C ASN A 170 6.23 7.92 14.74
N ILE A 171 7.54 8.20 14.93
CA ILE A 171 8.64 7.24 14.74
C ILE A 171 9.27 6.80 16.07
N ASN A 172 8.62 7.10 17.18
CA ASN A 172 9.07 6.78 18.53
C ASN A 172 8.05 5.89 19.28
N VAL A 173 7.41 4.96 18.57
CA VAL A 173 6.49 4.01 19.20
C VAL A 173 7.30 3.07 20.07
N GLU A 174 7.02 3.10 21.39
CA GLU A 174 7.76 2.33 22.40
C GLU A 174 7.26 0.89 22.50
N ALA A 175 8.16 -0.02 22.92
CA ALA A 175 7.86 -1.43 23.11
C ALA A 175 7.03 -1.70 24.39
N GLY A 176 6.85 -0.69 25.25
CA GLY A 176 6.01 -0.78 26.44
C GLY A 176 6.50 -1.85 27.44
N GLU A 177 5.60 -2.73 27.86
CA GLU A 177 5.89 -3.80 28.82
C GLU A 177 6.84 -4.87 28.28
N HIS A 178 7.04 -4.93 26.96
CA HIS A 178 7.96 -5.86 26.30
C HIS A 178 9.36 -5.26 26.06
N ALA A 179 9.63 -4.07 26.58
CA ALA A 179 10.91 -3.40 26.42
C ALA A 179 12.03 -4.10 27.21
N LEU A 180 13.18 -4.31 26.59
CA LEU A 180 14.40 -4.86 27.22
C LEU A 180 15.12 -3.82 28.05
N PHE A 181 14.93 -2.54 27.71
CA PHE A 181 15.52 -1.40 28.40
C PHE A 181 14.59 -0.18 28.28
N PRO A 182 14.67 0.78 29.21
CA PRO A 182 13.81 1.95 29.20
C PRO A 182 13.89 2.73 27.88
N GLY A 183 12.73 3.05 27.31
CA GLY A 183 12.62 3.80 26.07
C GLY A 183 12.92 2.99 24.80
N GLN A 184 13.03 1.66 24.89
CA GLN A 184 13.14 0.81 23.70
C GLN A 184 11.95 1.03 22.79
N ARG A 185 12.22 1.20 21.50
CA ARG A 185 11.19 1.33 20.46
C ARG A 185 10.84 -0.02 19.85
N GLN A 186 9.61 -0.11 19.36
CA GLN A 186 9.17 -1.23 18.52
C GLN A 186 9.90 -1.22 17.17
N SER A 187 9.87 -2.34 16.47
CA SER A 187 10.49 -2.52 15.15
C SER A 187 9.99 -1.53 14.11
N TYR A 188 10.68 -1.46 12.97
CA TYR A 188 10.43 -0.45 11.94
C TYR A 188 9.04 -0.53 11.33
N MET A 189 8.44 -1.72 11.19
CA MET A 189 7.06 -1.88 10.68
C MET A 189 5.99 -1.38 11.63
N MET A 190 6.29 -1.30 12.92
CA MET A 190 5.38 -0.80 13.93
C MET A 190 5.42 0.73 14.08
N GLN A 191 6.38 1.39 13.44
CA GLN A 191 6.45 2.85 13.41
C GLN A 191 5.38 3.43 12.47
N LEU A 192 4.85 4.62 12.77
CA LEU A 192 3.69 5.19 12.08
C LEU A 192 4.05 6.19 10.97
N GLY A 193 5.33 6.55 10.86
CA GLY A 193 5.84 7.46 9.84
C GLY A 193 7.25 7.13 9.38
N THR A 194 7.77 7.90 8.43
CA THR A 194 9.16 7.79 7.96
C THR A 194 10.13 8.65 8.75
N GLY A 195 9.61 9.72 9.37
CA GLY A 195 10.41 10.72 10.09
C GLY A 195 11.25 11.61 9.18
N SER A 196 11.11 11.49 7.86
CA SER A 196 11.83 12.29 6.87
C SER A 196 10.91 12.83 5.78
N PHE A 197 11.35 13.91 5.12
CA PHE A 197 10.70 14.39 3.91
C PHE A 197 11.08 13.48 2.74
N ASP A 198 10.05 12.90 2.08
CA ASP A 198 10.26 12.02 0.94
C ASP A 198 9.71 12.68 -0.33
N LEU A 199 10.38 12.44 -1.47
CA LEU A 199 9.94 12.90 -2.78
C LEU A 199 9.19 11.76 -3.49
N MET A 200 8.01 12.06 -4.04
CA MET A 200 7.14 11.05 -4.64
C MET A 200 6.76 11.43 -6.09
N PRO A 201 7.71 11.38 -7.05
CA PRO A 201 7.39 11.56 -8.45
C PRO A 201 6.63 10.36 -8.99
N GLY A 202 5.74 10.62 -9.97
CA GLY A 202 4.98 9.56 -10.60
C GLY A 202 4.47 9.93 -11.98
N LEU A 203 4.13 8.91 -12.75
CA LEU A 203 3.57 9.05 -14.09
C LEU A 203 2.43 8.04 -14.25
N THR A 204 1.27 8.54 -14.70
CA THR A 204 0.10 7.70 -14.96
C THR A 204 -0.38 7.93 -16.38
N TYR A 205 -0.46 6.86 -17.18
CA TYR A 205 -1.12 6.87 -18.47
C TYR A 205 -2.46 6.14 -18.39
N TYR A 206 -3.50 6.76 -18.90
CA TYR A 206 -4.84 6.20 -18.95
C TYR A 206 -5.37 6.23 -20.40
N LYS A 207 -6.07 5.18 -20.81
CA LYS A 207 -6.81 5.11 -22.07
C LYS A 207 -8.12 4.38 -21.88
N ARG A 208 -9.18 4.94 -22.51
CA ARG A 208 -10.49 4.33 -22.57
C ARG A 208 -10.93 4.15 -24.02
N THR A 209 -11.47 2.99 -24.33
CA THR A 209 -12.05 2.65 -25.62
C THR A 209 -13.42 2.01 -25.39
N GLY A 210 -14.49 2.78 -25.57
CA GLY A 210 -15.85 2.33 -25.28
C GLY A 210 -16.04 1.96 -23.79
N LYS A 211 -16.34 0.70 -23.52
CA LYS A 211 -16.56 0.17 -22.17
C LYS A 211 -15.27 -0.29 -21.47
N LEU A 212 -14.20 -0.47 -22.22
CA LEU A 212 -12.90 -0.91 -21.69
C LEU A 212 -12.01 0.30 -21.41
N SER A 213 -11.40 0.34 -20.25
CA SER A 213 -10.29 1.24 -19.90
C SER A 213 -9.09 0.44 -19.46
N TRP A 214 -7.90 0.98 -19.69
CA TRP A 214 -6.64 0.46 -19.16
C TRP A 214 -5.71 1.58 -18.81
N SER A 215 -4.81 1.32 -17.87
CA SER A 215 -3.86 2.29 -17.36
C SER A 215 -2.57 1.62 -16.95
N THR A 216 -1.51 2.42 -16.97
CA THR A 216 -0.25 2.09 -16.32
C THR A 216 0.19 3.24 -15.43
N GLN A 217 0.84 2.93 -14.31
CA GLN A 217 1.34 3.92 -13.37
C GLN A 217 2.69 3.48 -12.84
N ALA A 218 3.64 4.41 -12.77
CA ALA A 218 4.89 4.27 -12.04
C ALA A 218 4.94 5.34 -10.96
N LEU A 219 5.19 4.93 -9.72
CA LEU A 219 5.35 5.79 -8.55
C LEU A 219 6.69 5.47 -7.90
N LEU A 220 7.47 6.50 -7.61
CA LEU A 220 8.71 6.40 -6.86
C LEU A 220 8.52 7.06 -5.49
N ASN A 221 9.06 6.44 -4.46
CA ASN A 221 9.27 7.08 -3.16
C ASN A 221 10.77 7.21 -2.95
N ILE A 222 11.29 8.40 -3.14
CA ILE A 222 12.71 8.72 -2.97
C ILE A 222 12.89 9.30 -1.57
N ARG A 223 13.69 8.64 -0.75
CA ARG A 223 13.97 9.02 0.64
C ARG A 223 15.42 9.45 0.80
N PRO A 224 15.73 10.74 0.56
CA PRO A 224 17.12 11.20 0.51
C PRO A 224 17.70 11.51 1.89
N PHE A 225 16.87 11.68 2.92
CA PHE A 225 17.29 12.17 4.22
C PHE A 225 17.12 11.11 5.31
N GLU A 226 18.07 11.07 6.23
CA GLU A 226 17.91 10.36 7.50
C GLU A 226 16.96 11.12 8.41
N ASN A 227 16.24 10.39 9.25
CA ASN A 227 15.37 10.95 10.28
C ASN A 227 16.16 11.21 11.57
N ASP A 228 15.50 11.83 12.56
CA ASP A 228 16.10 12.19 13.85
C ASP A 228 16.59 10.97 14.68
N ASN A 229 16.16 9.76 14.31
CA ASN A 229 16.57 8.50 14.96
C ASN A 229 17.79 7.84 14.29
N GLY A 230 18.38 8.49 13.27
CA GLY A 230 19.61 8.04 12.61
C GLY A 230 19.38 6.90 11.57
N TYR A 231 18.18 6.79 11.03
CA TYR A 231 17.92 5.86 9.93
C TYR A 231 17.09 6.51 8.82
N ARG A 232 17.03 5.87 7.69
CA ARG A 232 16.26 6.23 6.52
C ARG A 232 15.55 5.01 5.97
N GLN A 233 14.25 5.08 5.81
CA GLN A 233 13.47 4.04 5.12
C GLN A 233 14.00 3.82 3.70
N GLY A 234 13.95 2.59 3.19
CA GLY A 234 14.37 2.27 1.84
C GLY A 234 13.53 2.99 0.79
N SER A 235 14.17 3.53 -0.26
CA SER A 235 13.45 4.05 -1.42
C SER A 235 12.76 2.92 -2.16
N ASP A 236 11.63 3.20 -2.82
CA ASP A 236 10.88 2.18 -3.54
C ASP A 236 10.28 2.68 -4.86
N LEU A 237 10.06 1.73 -5.76
CA LEU A 237 9.34 1.88 -7.01
C LEU A 237 8.12 0.95 -6.99
N THR A 238 6.94 1.52 -7.22
CA THR A 238 5.72 0.77 -7.47
C THR A 238 5.27 0.96 -8.90
N PHE A 239 5.11 -0.12 -9.64
CA PHE A 239 4.55 -0.14 -10.98
C PHE A 239 3.20 -0.84 -10.96
N ASN A 240 2.16 -0.17 -11.45
CA ASN A 240 0.81 -0.70 -11.58
C ASN A 240 0.40 -0.77 -13.05
N ILE A 241 -0.29 -1.83 -13.41
CA ILE A 241 -1.06 -1.94 -14.66
C ILE A 241 -2.45 -2.44 -14.34
N TRP A 242 -3.49 -1.82 -14.88
CA TRP A 242 -4.86 -2.29 -14.67
C TRP A 242 -5.73 -2.12 -15.88
N SER A 243 -6.76 -2.94 -15.95
CA SER A 243 -7.86 -2.78 -16.88
C SER A 243 -9.18 -2.80 -16.13
N ALA A 244 -10.17 -2.05 -16.63
CA ALA A 244 -11.51 -2.07 -16.08
C ALA A 244 -12.56 -2.10 -17.20
N TYR A 245 -13.60 -2.88 -16.99
CA TYR A 245 -14.73 -3.00 -17.90
C TYR A 245 -16.00 -2.46 -17.25
N SER A 246 -16.62 -1.47 -17.90
CA SER A 246 -17.87 -0.85 -17.46
C SER A 246 -19.06 -1.63 -18.05
N PHE A 247 -19.72 -2.44 -17.23
CA PHE A 247 -20.91 -3.21 -17.64
C PHE A 247 -22.10 -2.28 -17.91
N SER A 248 -22.24 -1.26 -17.08
CA SER A 248 -23.27 -0.22 -17.18
C SER A 248 -22.70 1.15 -16.78
N SER A 249 -23.55 2.19 -16.75
CA SER A 249 -23.19 3.49 -16.20
C SER A 249 -22.99 3.48 -14.67
N SER A 250 -23.41 2.41 -13.98
CA SER A 250 -23.33 2.30 -12.52
C SER A 250 -22.37 1.22 -12.03
N PHE A 251 -21.89 0.31 -12.89
CA PHE A 251 -21.12 -0.83 -12.44
C PHE A 251 -19.92 -1.12 -13.34
N SER A 252 -18.75 -1.28 -12.74
CA SER A 252 -17.53 -1.75 -13.42
C SER A 252 -16.77 -2.77 -12.58
N ALA A 253 -16.01 -3.64 -13.26
CA ALA A 253 -15.05 -4.54 -12.65
C ALA A 253 -13.65 -4.24 -13.17
N SER A 254 -12.64 -4.53 -12.37
CA SER A 254 -11.23 -4.28 -12.68
C SER A 254 -10.34 -5.45 -12.31
N LEU A 255 -9.23 -5.57 -13.05
CA LEU A 255 -8.09 -6.40 -12.71
C LEU A 255 -6.84 -5.52 -12.68
N ARG A 256 -6.00 -5.67 -11.67
CA ARG A 256 -4.75 -4.92 -11.50
C ARG A 256 -3.60 -5.87 -11.20
N GLY A 257 -2.47 -5.63 -11.84
CA GLY A 257 -1.16 -6.16 -11.48
C GLY A 257 -0.32 -5.05 -10.86
N GLU A 258 0.44 -5.38 -9.82
CA GLU A 258 1.36 -4.48 -9.15
C GLU A 258 2.71 -5.15 -9.00
N LEU A 259 3.77 -4.41 -9.31
CA LEU A 259 5.15 -4.78 -9.05
C LEU A 259 5.75 -3.73 -8.11
N PHE A 260 6.21 -4.16 -6.97
CA PHE A 260 6.93 -3.36 -5.99
C PHE A 260 8.39 -3.78 -5.96
N ASN A 261 9.30 -2.80 -5.92
CA ASN A 261 10.72 -3.00 -5.68
C ASN A 261 11.19 -1.96 -4.68
N GLY A 262 11.66 -2.40 -3.51
CA GLY A 262 12.09 -1.54 -2.42
C GLY A 262 13.51 -1.86 -1.94
N ASP A 263 14.22 -0.82 -1.52
CA ASP A 263 15.54 -0.91 -0.91
C ASP A 263 15.43 -1.28 0.59
N VAL A 264 16.55 -1.69 1.17
CA VAL A 264 16.70 -1.87 2.62
C VAL A 264 16.67 -0.52 3.35
N ILE A 265 16.43 -0.56 4.66
CA ILE A 265 16.62 0.59 5.55
C ILE A 265 18.11 0.89 5.64
N SER A 266 18.49 2.17 5.55
CA SER A 266 19.86 2.65 5.72
C SER A 266 20.01 3.31 7.07
N GLY A 267 21.14 3.07 7.75
CA GLY A 267 21.33 3.50 9.15
C GLY A 267 20.60 2.57 10.12
N LYS A 268 20.49 2.97 11.37
CA LYS A 268 19.78 2.23 12.40
C LYS A 268 19.36 3.15 13.56
N ASP A 269 18.23 2.85 14.15
CA ASP A 269 17.79 3.45 15.40
C ASP A 269 18.47 2.74 16.58
N PRO A 270 19.24 3.45 17.41
CA PRO A 270 19.91 2.83 18.57
C PRO A 270 18.94 2.32 19.66
N MET A 271 17.67 2.80 19.62
CA MET A 271 16.64 2.38 20.55
C MET A 271 15.83 1.17 20.04
N ILE A 272 16.13 0.66 18.84
CA ILE A 272 15.58 -0.60 18.31
C ILE A 272 16.63 -1.69 18.44
N SER A 273 16.30 -2.76 19.15
CA SER A 273 17.19 -3.91 19.31
C SER A 273 17.17 -4.79 18.08
N ILE A 274 18.24 -4.80 17.30
CA ILE A 274 18.33 -5.48 15.98
C ILE A 274 18.22 -7.02 16.05
N LEU A 275 18.45 -7.60 17.23
CA LEU A 275 18.31 -9.05 17.48
C LEU A 275 17.00 -9.39 18.22
N ALA A 276 16.15 -8.39 18.49
CA ALA A 276 14.84 -8.68 19.09
C ALA A 276 14.00 -9.55 18.13
N GLU A 277 13.88 -9.11 16.90
CA GLU A 277 13.07 -9.76 15.85
C GLU A 277 13.62 -9.42 14.47
N PRO A 278 13.33 -10.21 13.42
CA PRO A 278 13.82 -9.93 12.07
C PRO A 278 13.49 -8.53 11.55
N ASP A 279 12.29 -8.02 11.83
CA ASP A 279 11.81 -6.69 11.40
C ASP A 279 12.54 -5.52 12.10
N ALA A 280 13.19 -5.76 13.22
CA ALA A 280 14.06 -4.80 13.90
C ALA A 280 15.42 -4.62 13.21
N ASN A 281 15.77 -5.49 12.25
CA ASN A 281 17.03 -5.41 11.53
C ASN A 281 16.84 -4.65 10.20
N PRO A 282 17.54 -3.51 10.00
CA PRO A 282 17.40 -2.67 8.80
C PRO A 282 17.56 -3.41 7.47
N VAL A 283 18.40 -4.44 7.40
CA VAL A 283 18.65 -5.19 6.14
C VAL A 283 17.50 -6.14 5.77
N ASN A 284 16.59 -6.41 6.70
CA ASN A 284 15.43 -7.27 6.48
C ASN A 284 14.20 -6.47 5.97
N HIS A 285 14.42 -5.50 5.09
CA HIS A 285 13.37 -4.67 4.52
C HIS A 285 13.50 -4.58 3.00
N GLY A 286 12.40 -4.22 2.32
CA GLY A 286 12.38 -4.10 0.87
C GLY A 286 12.33 -5.46 0.14
N GLY A 287 12.92 -5.51 -1.07
CA GLY A 287 12.83 -6.65 -1.96
C GLY A 287 11.83 -6.45 -3.10
N ILE A 288 11.54 -7.50 -3.86
CA ILE A 288 10.65 -7.47 -5.02
C ILE A 288 9.37 -8.25 -4.70
N LYS A 289 8.21 -7.58 -4.85
CA LYS A 289 6.90 -8.19 -4.60
C LYS A 289 5.99 -7.96 -5.81
N GLY A 290 5.32 -9.00 -6.27
CA GLY A 290 4.31 -8.95 -7.33
C GLY A 290 2.96 -9.34 -6.77
N ASN A 291 1.95 -8.47 -6.96
CA ASN A 291 0.59 -8.68 -6.47
C ASN A 291 -0.41 -8.65 -7.63
N THR A 292 -1.52 -9.35 -7.48
CA THR A 292 -2.67 -9.25 -8.39
C THR A 292 -3.92 -8.93 -7.59
N TYR A 293 -4.81 -8.13 -8.19
CA TYR A 293 -6.01 -7.64 -7.54
C TYR A 293 -7.21 -7.76 -8.47
N ALA A 294 -8.37 -8.06 -7.90
CA ALA A 294 -9.65 -7.97 -8.58
C ALA A 294 -10.57 -7.02 -7.81
N GLY A 295 -11.26 -6.15 -8.53
CA GLY A 295 -12.07 -5.11 -7.91
C GLY A 295 -13.37 -4.82 -8.63
N PHE A 296 -14.28 -4.18 -7.90
CA PHE A 296 -15.59 -3.72 -8.39
C PHE A 296 -15.83 -2.29 -7.95
N ASN A 297 -16.47 -1.51 -8.83
CA ASN A 297 -16.92 -0.17 -8.50
C ASN A 297 -18.43 -0.05 -8.80
N TYR A 298 -19.11 0.64 -7.90
CA TYR A 298 -20.51 1.01 -8.03
C TYR A 298 -20.66 2.53 -7.98
N TYR A 299 -21.37 3.10 -8.95
CA TYR A 299 -21.55 4.55 -9.11
C TYR A 299 -23.00 4.93 -8.91
N LEU A 300 -23.23 5.89 -8.05
CA LEU A 300 -24.53 6.54 -7.88
C LEU A 300 -24.64 7.73 -8.85
N ASN A 301 -25.43 7.56 -9.91
CA ASN A 301 -25.57 8.54 -10.99
C ASN A 301 -26.81 9.44 -10.82
N LYS A 302 -27.60 9.26 -9.75
CA LYS A 302 -28.85 9.98 -9.51
C LYS A 302 -29.07 10.23 -8.00
N GLY A 303 -29.95 11.20 -7.70
CA GLY A 303 -30.33 11.54 -6.33
C GLY A 303 -29.30 12.42 -5.61
N PHE A 304 -29.45 12.60 -4.30
CA PHE A 304 -28.60 13.42 -3.46
C PHE A 304 -27.12 12.97 -3.45
N LEU A 305 -26.90 11.67 -3.58
CA LEU A 305 -25.55 11.07 -3.61
C LEU A 305 -25.02 10.84 -5.05
N HIS A 306 -25.56 11.54 -6.07
CA HIS A 306 -25.00 11.46 -7.42
C HIS A 306 -23.50 11.75 -7.39
N ASP A 307 -22.72 11.25 -8.36
CA ASP A 307 -21.26 11.36 -8.43
C ASP A 307 -20.52 10.78 -7.21
N THR A 308 -21.13 9.78 -6.56
CA THR A 308 -20.47 8.99 -5.53
C THR A 308 -20.10 7.61 -6.10
N LYS A 309 -18.85 7.21 -5.88
CA LYS A 309 -18.30 5.89 -6.24
C LYS A 309 -18.02 5.10 -4.96
N PHE A 310 -18.48 3.86 -4.92
CA PHE A 310 -18.06 2.84 -3.97
C PHE A 310 -17.16 1.86 -4.69
N GLY A 311 -16.01 1.55 -4.14
CA GLY A 311 -15.06 0.60 -4.69
C GLY A 311 -14.66 -0.43 -3.66
N ILE A 312 -14.49 -1.68 -4.09
CA ILE A 312 -13.84 -2.75 -3.33
C ILE A 312 -12.82 -3.44 -4.22
N GLU A 313 -11.67 -3.76 -3.67
CA GLU A 313 -10.60 -4.48 -4.36
C GLU A 313 -9.92 -5.44 -3.41
N PHE A 314 -9.76 -6.69 -3.83
CA PHE A 314 -9.06 -7.74 -3.09
C PHE A 314 -7.84 -8.19 -3.87
N GLY A 315 -6.72 -8.33 -3.18
CA GLY A 315 -5.43 -8.70 -3.76
C GLY A 315 -4.71 -9.79 -3.01
N ILE A 316 -3.98 -10.57 -3.77
CA ILE A 316 -3.08 -11.61 -3.27
C ILE A 316 -1.70 -11.46 -3.90
N PRO A 317 -0.62 -11.80 -3.16
CA PRO A 317 0.70 -11.87 -3.73
C PRO A 317 0.80 -13.06 -4.69
N VAL A 318 1.45 -12.84 -5.83
CA VAL A 318 1.81 -13.89 -6.81
C VAL A 318 3.32 -14.17 -6.80
N TYR A 319 4.09 -13.24 -6.29
CA TYR A 319 5.54 -13.36 -6.14
C TYR A 319 6.03 -12.50 -4.97
N GLN A 320 6.89 -13.07 -4.12
CA GLN A 320 7.56 -12.36 -3.04
C GLN A 320 9.01 -12.86 -2.95
N ASN A 321 9.96 -11.96 -3.21
CA ASN A 321 11.38 -12.15 -2.98
C ASN A 321 11.84 -11.00 -2.08
N VAL A 322 11.99 -11.28 -0.80
CA VAL A 322 12.27 -10.27 0.22
C VAL A 322 13.76 -10.21 0.51
N ASN A 323 14.25 -9.05 0.96
CA ASN A 323 15.61 -8.95 1.47
C ASN A 323 15.66 -9.51 2.89
N GLY A 324 16.55 -10.48 3.15
CA GLY A 324 16.69 -11.12 4.45
C GLY A 324 15.42 -11.85 4.89
N ILE A 325 14.99 -11.62 6.13
CA ILE A 325 13.82 -12.30 6.73
C ILE A 325 12.69 -11.30 6.94
N GLN A 326 11.54 -11.51 6.30
CA GLN A 326 10.35 -10.68 6.43
C GLN A 326 9.09 -11.53 6.50
N MET A 327 8.02 -10.95 7.04
CA MET A 327 6.70 -11.56 6.97
C MET A 327 6.16 -11.59 5.54
N SER A 328 5.50 -12.69 5.19
CA SER A 328 4.81 -12.85 3.89
C SER A 328 3.45 -12.17 3.92
N THR A 329 3.14 -11.35 2.91
CA THR A 329 1.77 -10.86 2.70
C THR A 329 0.88 -12.04 2.32
N ALA A 330 -0.26 -12.18 3.00
CA ALA A 330 -1.28 -13.17 2.68
C ALA A 330 -2.35 -12.59 1.74
N TYR A 331 -2.86 -11.41 2.05
CA TYR A 331 -3.78 -10.65 1.19
C TYR A 331 -3.79 -9.16 1.53
N SER A 332 -4.38 -8.38 0.64
CA SER A 332 -4.73 -6.98 0.85
C SER A 332 -6.17 -6.73 0.39
N LEU A 333 -6.92 -5.95 1.17
CA LEU A 333 -8.29 -5.54 0.88
C LEU A 333 -8.36 -4.01 0.88
N PHE A 334 -9.01 -3.43 -0.12
CA PHE A 334 -9.33 -2.00 -0.18
C PHE A 334 -10.82 -1.81 -0.30
N ALA A 335 -11.37 -0.86 0.46
CA ALA A 335 -12.75 -0.39 0.34
C ALA A 335 -12.75 1.13 0.29
N THR A 336 -13.42 1.72 -0.72
CA THR A 336 -13.36 3.17 -0.96
C THR A 336 -14.74 3.77 -1.11
N ILE A 337 -14.88 5.00 -0.65
CA ILE A 337 -15.99 5.89 -0.95
C ILE A 337 -15.41 7.19 -1.51
N THR A 338 -15.78 7.53 -2.73
CA THR A 338 -15.32 8.75 -3.40
C THR A 338 -16.50 9.61 -3.79
N LYS A 339 -16.48 10.89 -3.43
CA LYS A 339 -17.48 11.89 -3.82
C LYS A 339 -16.84 13.01 -4.60
N SER A 340 -17.31 13.26 -5.82
CA SER A 340 -16.89 14.37 -6.66
C SER A 340 -17.93 15.49 -6.66
N PHE A 341 -17.44 16.73 -6.77
CA PHE A 341 -18.21 17.96 -6.88
C PHE A 341 -17.62 18.76 -8.04
N ASN A 342 -18.40 18.95 -9.11
CA ASN A 342 -17.99 19.66 -10.33
C ASN A 342 -18.77 20.97 -10.48
#